data_5152d64caee61ac28a55184fafbf69c3
#
_entry.id   5152d64caee61ac28a55184fafbf69c3
#
_cell.length_a   1.000
_cell.length_b   1.000
_cell.length_c   1.000
_cell.angle_alpha   90.00
_cell.angle_beta   90.00
_cell.angle_gamma   90.00
#
_symmetry.space_group_name_H-M   'P 1'
#
loop_
_entity.id
_entity.type
_entity.pdbx_description
1 polymer ?
#
loop_
_entity_poly.entity_id
_entity_poly.type
_entity_poly.pdbx_seq_one_letter_code
_entity_poly.pdbx_strand_id
1 'polypeptide(L)'
;MSIAMVLRVLGLGGLVAGVVLGANAARFAMRAAHAEGRVERVEARDTRCTASGTGKHHVSRRRDCTRFSAVVRFEHAGRSHVVSIEAGKRKGHGRPTTDADVQAGDRVPMTFSADRPEAAFHGGSGSMHLWGPPLLALLVGGVLLFVSFARKAASAR
;
A
#
# COMPACT_ATOMS: atom_id res chain seq x y z
N MET A 1 26.90 24.53 0.39
CA MET A 1 25.41 24.55 0.44
C MET A 1 24.98 24.44 1.89
N SER A 2 24.20 25.39 2.42
CA SER A 2 23.80 25.37 3.85
C SER A 2 22.84 24.21 4.13
N ILE A 3 23.04 23.48 5.24
CA ILE A 3 22.16 22.40 5.69
C ILE A 3 20.69 22.86 5.77
N ALA A 4 20.47 24.12 6.18
CA ALA A 4 19.14 24.71 6.23
C ALA A 4 18.48 24.82 4.84
N MET A 5 19.26 25.08 3.79
CA MET A 5 18.74 25.12 2.42
C MET A 5 18.33 23.75 1.92
N VAL A 6 19.13 22.72 2.21
CA VAL A 6 18.82 21.31 1.86
C VAL A 6 17.52 20.88 2.54
N LEU A 7 17.37 21.13 3.84
CA LEU A 7 16.16 20.77 4.60
C LEU A 7 14.90 21.46 4.05
N ARG A 8 15.01 22.70 3.59
CA ARG A 8 13.88 23.43 2.98
C ARG A 8 13.49 22.83 1.65
N VAL A 9 14.46 22.55 0.79
CA VAL A 9 14.18 21.95 -0.53
C VAL A 9 13.54 20.57 -0.38
N LEU A 10 14.09 19.73 0.51
CA LEU A 10 13.52 18.40 0.78
C LEU A 10 12.14 18.50 1.43
N GLY A 11 11.95 19.43 2.37
CA GLY A 11 10.66 19.64 3.03
C GLY A 11 9.58 20.11 2.07
N LEU A 12 9.92 21.08 1.20
CA LEU A 12 9.00 21.57 0.18
C LEU A 12 8.68 20.48 -0.85
N GLY A 13 9.68 19.73 -1.30
CA GLY A 13 9.50 18.58 -2.19
C GLY A 13 8.57 17.53 -1.59
N GLY A 14 8.72 17.22 -0.30
CA GLY A 14 7.85 16.31 0.43
C GLY A 14 6.40 16.79 0.50
N LEU A 15 6.17 18.09 0.74
CA LEU A 15 4.82 18.66 0.75
C LEU A 15 4.18 18.61 -0.64
N VAL A 16 4.91 19.01 -1.68
CA VAL A 16 4.39 18.95 -3.07
C VAL A 16 4.05 17.51 -3.46
N ALA A 17 4.94 16.57 -3.17
CA ALA A 17 4.69 15.15 -3.42
C ALA A 17 3.45 14.65 -2.65
N GLY A 18 3.30 15.01 -1.38
CA GLY A 18 2.17 14.65 -0.56
C GLY A 18 0.84 15.20 -1.10
N VAL A 19 0.82 16.46 -1.55
CA VAL A 19 -0.36 17.06 -2.18
C VAL A 19 -0.73 16.36 -3.49
N VAL A 20 0.24 16.10 -4.36
CA VAL A 20 0.01 15.41 -5.65
C VAL A 20 -0.50 13.99 -5.43
N LEU A 21 0.12 13.23 -4.53
CA LEU A 21 -0.32 11.88 -4.18
C LEU A 21 -1.71 11.89 -3.54
N GLY A 22 -1.98 12.85 -2.65
CA GLY A 22 -3.28 13.02 -2.01
C GLY A 22 -4.38 13.36 -3.02
N ALA A 23 -4.11 14.26 -3.97
CA ALA A 23 -5.05 14.58 -5.05
C ALA A 23 -5.36 13.37 -5.93
N ASN A 24 -4.35 12.55 -6.25
CA ASN A 24 -4.54 11.31 -7.00
C ASN A 24 -5.35 10.28 -6.21
N ALA A 25 -5.07 10.13 -4.90
CA ALA A 25 -5.84 9.25 -4.03
C ALA A 25 -7.30 9.70 -3.91
N ALA A 26 -7.56 11.01 -3.77
CA ALA A 26 -8.90 11.57 -3.73
C ALA A 26 -9.65 11.36 -5.05
N ARG A 27 -9.00 11.60 -6.20
CA ARG A 27 -9.59 11.33 -7.52
C ARG A 27 -9.94 9.86 -7.69
N PHE A 28 -9.06 8.96 -7.24
CA PHE A 28 -9.34 7.53 -7.25
C PHE A 28 -10.57 7.22 -6.36
N ALA A 29 -10.58 7.71 -5.12
CA ALA A 29 -11.68 7.46 -4.18
C ALA A 29 -13.04 7.96 -4.70
N MET A 30 -13.07 9.13 -5.40
CA MET A 30 -14.28 9.66 -6.02
C MET A 30 -14.78 8.85 -7.22
N ARG A 31 -13.89 8.12 -7.89
CA ARG A 31 -14.20 7.28 -9.07
C ARG A 31 -14.21 5.79 -8.74
N ALA A 32 -13.97 5.45 -7.48
CA ALA A 32 -13.93 4.07 -7.05
C ALA A 32 -15.32 3.45 -7.18
N ALA A 33 -15.39 2.36 -7.92
CA ALA A 33 -16.52 1.47 -7.94
C ALA A 33 -16.27 0.31 -6.99
N HIS A 34 -17.34 -0.23 -6.44
CA HIS A 34 -17.30 -1.38 -5.55
C HIS A 34 -18.11 -2.51 -6.18
N ALA A 35 -17.58 -3.71 -6.11
CA ALA A 35 -18.29 -4.91 -6.49
C ALA A 35 -17.98 -6.04 -5.51
N GLU A 36 -18.83 -7.02 -5.45
CA GLU A 36 -18.56 -8.26 -4.74
C GLU A 36 -17.91 -9.24 -5.73
N GLY A 37 -16.70 -9.68 -5.40
CA GLY A 37 -15.97 -10.68 -6.15
C GLY A 37 -16.10 -12.05 -5.51
N ARG A 38 -16.09 -13.11 -6.31
CA ARG A 38 -16.03 -14.49 -5.86
C ARG A 38 -14.64 -15.06 -6.10
N VAL A 39 -14.03 -15.62 -5.07
CA VAL A 39 -12.75 -16.32 -5.17
C VAL A 39 -12.95 -17.61 -5.96
N GLU A 40 -12.29 -17.75 -7.11
CA GLU A 40 -12.34 -18.97 -7.93
C GLU A 40 -11.35 -20.02 -7.45
N ARG A 41 -10.12 -19.57 -7.18
CA ARG A 41 -9.06 -20.44 -6.69
C ARG A 41 -8.04 -19.65 -5.87
N VAL A 42 -7.32 -20.36 -5.02
CA VAL A 42 -6.19 -19.84 -4.25
C VAL A 42 -4.94 -20.58 -4.71
N GLU A 43 -3.87 -19.81 -4.94
CA GLU A 43 -2.57 -20.31 -5.36
C GLU A 43 -1.54 -20.04 -4.26
N ALA A 44 -0.74 -21.04 -3.93
CA ALA A 44 0.37 -20.94 -2.99
C ALA A 44 1.69 -20.91 -3.75
N ARG A 45 2.57 -19.95 -3.45
CA ARG A 45 3.89 -19.85 -4.05
C ARG A 45 4.95 -19.66 -2.99
N ASP A 46 5.91 -20.55 -2.97
CA ASP A 46 7.06 -20.44 -2.08
C ASP A 46 8.02 -19.32 -2.54
N THR A 47 8.44 -18.51 -1.59
CA THR A 47 9.29 -17.36 -1.84
C THR A 47 10.16 -17.05 -0.60
N ARG A 48 11.06 -16.12 -0.75
CA ARG A 48 11.86 -15.58 0.37
C ARG A 48 11.30 -14.25 0.81
N CYS A 49 10.97 -14.15 2.07
CA CYS A 49 10.42 -12.95 2.67
C CYS A 49 11.44 -12.26 3.56
N THR A 50 11.43 -10.93 3.53
CA THR A 50 12.19 -10.14 4.48
C THR A 50 11.45 -10.12 5.80
N ALA A 51 12.04 -10.67 6.87
CA ALA A 51 11.50 -10.53 8.20
C ALA A 51 11.85 -9.12 8.73
N SER A 52 10.85 -8.29 8.95
CA SER A 52 11.02 -7.04 9.68
C SER A 52 11.23 -7.38 11.17
N GLY A 53 12.46 -7.32 11.65
CA GLY A 53 12.78 -7.51 13.07
C GLY A 53 12.67 -6.17 13.79
N THR A 54 11.89 -6.12 14.85
CA THR A 54 11.79 -4.99 15.79
C THR A 54 12.89 -5.04 16.85
N GLY A 55 14.15 -5.22 16.46
CA GLY A 55 15.27 -5.30 17.39
C GLY A 55 16.42 -4.34 17.03
N LYS A 56 17.23 -3.95 18.01
CA LYS A 56 18.38 -3.02 17.87
C LYS A 56 19.47 -3.47 16.86
N HIS A 57 19.36 -4.66 16.31
CA HIS A 57 20.23 -5.18 15.26
C HIS A 57 19.36 -5.52 14.04
N HIS A 58 19.19 -4.56 13.13
CA HIS A 58 18.51 -4.72 11.86
C HIS A 58 19.28 -5.64 10.89
N VAL A 59 19.40 -6.91 11.21
CA VAL A 59 19.81 -7.91 10.25
C VAL A 59 18.55 -8.36 9.53
N SER A 60 18.35 -7.83 8.32
CA SER A 60 17.29 -8.28 7.41
C SER A 60 17.54 -9.74 7.05
N ARG A 61 17.04 -10.67 7.87
CA ARG A 61 17.13 -12.10 7.58
C ARG A 61 16.06 -12.46 6.58
N ARG A 62 16.50 -12.90 5.39
CA ARG A 62 15.61 -13.57 4.46
C ARG A 62 15.16 -14.90 5.09
N ARG A 63 13.85 -15.07 5.20
CA ARG A 63 13.24 -16.30 5.72
C ARG A 63 12.37 -16.90 4.64
N ASP A 64 12.28 -18.21 4.64
CA ASP A 64 11.38 -18.94 3.79
C ASP A 64 9.94 -18.61 4.16
N CYS A 65 9.10 -18.40 3.16
CA CYS A 65 7.68 -18.13 3.34
C CYS A 65 6.89 -18.60 2.13
N THR A 66 5.62 -18.87 2.34
CA THR A 66 4.63 -19.10 1.29
C THR A 66 3.73 -17.85 1.18
N ARG A 67 3.62 -17.32 -0.03
CA ARG A 67 2.69 -16.24 -0.38
C ARG A 67 1.49 -16.86 -1.06
N PHE A 68 0.31 -16.42 -0.65
CA PHE A 68 -0.95 -16.83 -1.25
C PHE A 68 -1.47 -15.71 -2.14
N SER A 69 -2.00 -16.10 -3.28
CA SER A 69 -2.73 -15.21 -4.18
C SER A 69 -4.07 -15.87 -4.51
N ALA A 70 -5.14 -15.07 -4.51
CA ALA A 70 -6.45 -15.53 -4.87
C ALA A 70 -6.86 -14.94 -6.22
N VAL A 71 -7.37 -15.79 -7.09
CA VAL A 71 -7.98 -15.39 -8.36
C VAL A 71 -9.46 -15.11 -8.08
N VAL A 72 -9.86 -13.86 -8.28
CA VAL A 72 -11.21 -13.38 -7.97
C VAL A 72 -11.90 -12.96 -9.25
N ARG A 73 -13.13 -13.44 -9.45
CA ARG A 73 -14.03 -13.00 -10.51
C ARG A 73 -15.08 -12.06 -9.94
N PHE A 74 -15.30 -10.93 -10.61
CA PHE A 74 -16.38 -10.01 -10.30
C PHE A 74 -17.00 -9.46 -11.57
N GLU A 75 -18.22 -8.96 -11.47
CA GLU A 75 -18.94 -8.35 -12.59
C GLU A 75 -18.99 -6.83 -12.45
N HIS A 76 -18.74 -6.14 -13.55
CA HIS A 76 -18.89 -4.69 -13.66
C HIS A 76 -19.38 -4.30 -15.05
N ALA A 77 -20.42 -3.46 -15.09
CA ALA A 77 -21.05 -3.00 -16.34
C ALA A 77 -21.41 -4.14 -17.31
N GLY A 78 -21.91 -5.27 -16.80
CA GLY A 78 -22.29 -6.44 -17.59
C GLY A 78 -21.12 -7.26 -18.15
N ARG A 79 -19.89 -6.99 -17.71
CA ARG A 79 -18.70 -7.73 -18.10
C ARG A 79 -18.07 -8.41 -16.88
N SER A 80 -17.59 -9.62 -17.10
CA SER A 80 -16.87 -10.38 -16.08
C SER A 80 -15.38 -10.03 -16.13
N HIS A 81 -14.82 -9.68 -14.98
CA HIS A 81 -13.41 -9.36 -14.80
C HIS A 81 -12.76 -10.38 -13.86
N VAL A 82 -11.53 -10.78 -14.17
CA VAL A 82 -10.76 -11.72 -13.36
C VAL A 82 -9.47 -11.03 -12.94
N VAL A 83 -9.22 -10.97 -11.64
CA VAL A 83 -8.03 -10.32 -11.07
C VAL A 83 -7.38 -11.22 -10.04
N SER A 84 -6.06 -11.05 -9.84
CA SER A 84 -5.33 -11.74 -8.78
C SER A 84 -5.08 -10.76 -7.63
N ILE A 85 -5.49 -11.14 -6.41
CA ILE A 85 -5.27 -10.37 -5.19
C ILE A 85 -4.31 -11.10 -4.26
N GLU A 86 -3.64 -10.39 -3.37
CA GLU A 86 -2.85 -11.01 -2.31
C GLU A 86 -3.81 -11.59 -1.25
N ALA A 87 -3.66 -12.89 -0.97
CA ALA A 87 -4.50 -13.66 -0.05
C ALA A 87 -3.73 -14.10 1.20
N GLY A 88 -2.69 -13.35 1.55
CA GLY A 88 -1.93 -13.57 2.76
C GLY A 88 -0.53 -14.12 2.54
N LYS A 89 0.17 -14.31 3.67
CA LYS A 89 1.56 -14.75 3.72
C LYS A 89 1.83 -15.48 5.01
N ARG A 90 2.46 -16.64 4.90
CA ARG A 90 2.81 -17.48 6.06
C ARG A 90 4.29 -17.83 6.05
N LYS A 91 4.86 -18.01 7.24
CA LYS A 91 6.25 -18.46 7.42
C LYS A 91 6.37 -19.94 7.04
N GLY A 92 7.51 -20.29 6.41
CA GLY A 92 7.82 -21.64 5.92
C GLY A 92 7.39 -21.86 4.48
N HIS A 93 7.93 -22.90 3.87
CA HIS A 93 7.59 -23.37 2.53
C HIS A 93 6.53 -24.48 2.59
N GLY A 94 5.88 -24.75 1.45
CA GLY A 94 4.94 -25.85 1.31
C GLY A 94 3.66 -25.73 2.14
N ARG A 95 3.27 -24.50 2.48
CA ARG A 95 2.02 -24.27 3.22
C ARG A 95 0.81 -24.58 2.33
N PRO A 96 -0.20 -25.25 2.88
CA PRO A 96 -1.42 -25.56 2.11
C PRO A 96 -2.23 -24.28 1.85
N THR A 97 -3.02 -24.29 0.79
CA THR A 97 -3.87 -23.13 0.41
C THR A 97 -4.91 -22.80 1.47
N THR A 98 -5.24 -23.74 2.37
CA THR A 98 -6.12 -23.52 3.53
C THR A 98 -5.54 -22.51 4.54
N ASP A 99 -4.23 -22.23 4.49
CA ASP A 99 -3.59 -21.23 5.35
C ASP A 99 -3.75 -19.78 4.80
N ALA A 100 -4.35 -19.61 3.63
CA ALA A 100 -4.64 -18.30 3.06
C ALA A 100 -5.74 -17.57 3.85
N ASP A 101 -5.76 -16.25 3.76
CA ASP A 101 -6.73 -15.40 4.44
C ASP A 101 -8.14 -15.50 3.81
N VAL A 102 -8.23 -16.00 2.58
CA VAL A 102 -9.47 -16.26 1.86
C VAL A 102 -9.42 -17.64 1.19
N GLN A 103 -10.58 -18.26 1.00
CA GLN A 103 -10.72 -19.59 0.42
C GLN A 103 -11.49 -19.55 -0.89
N ALA A 104 -11.35 -20.60 -1.71
CA ALA A 104 -12.15 -20.75 -2.92
C ALA A 104 -13.65 -20.79 -2.57
N GLY A 105 -14.43 -19.99 -3.28
CA GLY A 105 -15.86 -19.81 -3.03
C GLY A 105 -16.22 -18.61 -2.18
N ASP A 106 -15.27 -18.02 -1.44
CA ASP A 106 -15.50 -16.84 -0.61
C ASP A 106 -15.91 -15.64 -1.45
N ARG A 107 -16.70 -14.76 -0.83
CA ARG A 107 -17.05 -13.46 -1.37
C ARG A 107 -16.18 -12.40 -0.75
N VAL A 108 -15.57 -11.57 -1.59
CA VAL A 108 -14.64 -10.53 -1.16
C VAL A 108 -15.03 -9.18 -1.75
N PRO A 109 -15.00 -8.11 -0.94
CA PRO A 109 -15.26 -6.77 -1.44
C PRO A 109 -14.07 -6.33 -2.31
N MET A 110 -14.38 -5.92 -3.54
CA MET A 110 -13.43 -5.42 -4.52
C MET A 110 -13.63 -3.93 -4.72
N THR A 111 -12.53 -3.19 -4.75
CA THR A 111 -12.52 -1.76 -5.09
C THR A 111 -11.64 -1.54 -6.30
N PHE A 112 -12.14 -0.82 -7.28
CA PHE A 112 -11.44 -0.56 -8.54
C PHE A 112 -11.82 0.80 -9.11
N SER A 113 -11.02 1.30 -10.04
CA SER A 113 -11.45 2.45 -10.85
C SER A 113 -12.36 1.97 -11.98
N ALA A 114 -13.48 2.63 -12.20
CA ALA A 114 -14.40 2.30 -13.28
C ALA A 114 -13.73 2.25 -14.66
N ASP A 115 -12.66 3.05 -14.84
CA ASP A 115 -11.87 3.11 -16.08
C ASP A 115 -10.87 1.95 -16.21
N ARG A 116 -10.52 1.27 -15.10
CA ARG A 116 -9.50 0.21 -15.03
C ARG A 116 -9.91 -0.89 -14.05
N PRO A 117 -10.93 -1.68 -14.38
CA PRO A 117 -11.38 -2.75 -13.49
C PRO A 117 -10.33 -3.86 -13.28
N GLU A 118 -9.38 -4.02 -14.21
CA GLU A 118 -8.25 -4.96 -14.08
C GLU A 118 -7.27 -4.61 -12.95
N ALA A 119 -7.24 -3.36 -12.51
CA ALA A 119 -6.45 -2.89 -11.37
C ALA A 119 -7.22 -2.93 -10.04
N ALA A 120 -8.20 -3.83 -9.93
CA ALA A 120 -8.96 -4.00 -8.71
C ALA A 120 -8.10 -4.55 -7.57
N PHE A 121 -8.42 -4.14 -6.36
CA PHE A 121 -7.77 -4.63 -5.14
C PHE A 121 -8.81 -4.98 -4.07
N HIS A 122 -8.41 -5.85 -3.16
CA HIS A 122 -9.23 -6.21 -2.02
C HIS A 122 -9.18 -5.10 -0.96
N GLY A 123 -10.34 -4.61 -0.55
CA GLY A 123 -10.48 -3.58 0.48
C GLY A 123 -11.27 -2.36 0.04
N GLY A 124 -11.58 -1.49 0.99
CA GLY A 124 -12.31 -0.25 0.74
C GLY A 124 -11.42 0.89 0.22
N SER A 125 -12.04 1.92 -0.36
CA SER A 125 -11.38 3.15 -0.82
C SER A 125 -10.70 3.95 0.31
N GLY A 126 -10.99 3.64 1.57
CA GLY A 126 -10.33 4.19 2.76
C GLY A 126 -9.11 3.41 3.21
N SER A 127 -8.62 2.45 2.42
CA SER A 127 -7.50 1.60 2.82
C SER A 127 -6.23 2.40 3.09
N MET A 128 -5.44 1.94 4.07
CA MET A 128 -4.15 2.52 4.44
C MET A 128 -3.17 2.57 3.26
N HIS A 129 -3.31 1.66 2.29
CA HIS A 129 -2.49 1.62 1.08
C HIS A 129 -2.73 2.83 0.17
N LEU A 130 -3.95 3.36 0.13
CA LEU A 130 -4.29 4.52 -0.68
C LEU A 130 -3.85 5.83 -0.03
N TRP A 131 -4.09 5.98 1.28
CA TRP A 131 -3.87 7.22 2.01
C TRP A 131 -2.54 7.28 2.76
N GLY A 132 -1.92 6.14 3.05
CA GLY A 132 -0.66 6.07 3.79
C GLY A 132 0.48 6.86 3.13
N PRO A 133 0.82 6.64 1.85
CA PRO A 133 1.91 7.36 1.19
C PRO A 133 1.75 8.88 1.18
N PRO A 134 0.58 9.47 0.80
CA PRO A 134 0.41 10.92 0.84
C PRO A 134 0.50 11.50 2.25
N LEU A 135 -0.08 10.84 3.25
CA LEU A 135 -0.01 11.30 4.63
C LEU A 135 1.42 11.27 5.17
N LEU A 136 2.17 10.21 4.88
CA LEU A 136 3.58 10.10 5.26
C LEU A 136 4.43 11.20 4.61
N ALA A 137 4.23 11.47 3.32
CA ALA A 137 4.96 12.51 2.60
C ALA A 137 4.68 13.90 3.17
N LEU A 138 3.43 14.21 3.49
CA LEU A 138 3.03 15.47 4.14
C LEU A 138 3.65 15.62 5.53
N LEU A 139 3.63 14.57 6.33
CA LEU A 139 4.16 14.58 7.69
C LEU A 139 5.68 14.79 7.67
N VAL A 140 6.41 14.02 6.87
CA VAL A 140 7.88 14.14 6.75
C VAL A 140 8.26 15.52 6.19
N GLY A 141 7.58 15.98 5.14
CA GLY A 141 7.82 17.30 4.57
C GLY A 141 7.58 18.44 5.57
N GLY A 142 6.51 18.36 6.33
CA GLY A 142 6.16 19.34 7.38
C GLY A 142 7.20 19.37 8.51
N VAL A 143 7.64 18.21 9.00
CA VAL A 143 8.67 18.11 10.05
C VAL A 143 9.99 18.71 9.57
N LEU A 144 10.44 18.41 8.35
CA LEU A 144 11.68 18.96 7.79
C LEU A 144 11.64 20.50 7.68
N LEU A 145 10.51 21.04 7.24
CA LEU A 145 10.33 22.50 7.20
C LEU A 145 10.34 23.10 8.59
N PHE A 146 9.60 22.52 9.53
CA PHE A 146 9.57 23.01 10.91
C PHE A 146 10.96 23.06 11.54
N VAL A 147 11.74 21.98 11.42
CA VAL A 147 13.13 21.92 11.91
C VAL A 147 14.01 22.97 11.25
N SER A 148 13.83 23.21 9.94
CA SER A 148 14.58 24.25 9.21
C SER A 148 14.30 25.66 9.72
N PHE A 149 13.03 25.97 10.05
CA PHE A 149 12.66 27.27 10.59
C PHE A 149 13.10 27.44 12.05
N ALA A 150 12.94 26.42 12.88
CA ALA A 150 13.39 26.45 14.27
C ALA A 150 14.89 26.72 14.40
N ARG A 151 15.72 26.10 13.56
CA ARG A 151 17.17 26.34 13.52
C ARG A 151 17.52 27.79 13.13
N LYS A 152 16.78 28.37 12.19
CA LYS A 152 17.00 29.78 11.79
C LYS A 152 16.66 30.73 12.93
N ALA A 153 15.59 30.48 13.67
CA ALA A 153 15.19 31.29 14.83
C ALA A 153 16.22 31.20 15.98
N ALA A 154 16.81 30.02 16.20
CA ALA A 154 17.83 29.83 17.22
C ALA A 154 19.18 30.50 16.89
N SER A 155 19.53 30.64 15.60
CA SER A 155 20.77 31.29 15.17
C SER A 155 20.66 32.82 15.08
N ALA A 156 19.49 33.37 15.25
CA ALA A 156 19.25 34.84 15.21
C ALA A 156 19.18 35.47 16.61
N ARG A 157 19.34 34.67 17.66
CA ARG A 157 19.54 35.14 19.06
C ARG A 157 20.98 35.04 19.47
#